data_4fb2b43cf1152d7a62015c66089eed01
#
_entry.id   4fb2b43cf1152d7a62015c66089eed01
#
_cell.length_a   1.000
_cell.length_b   1.000
_cell.length_c   1.000
_cell.angle_alpha   90.00
_cell.angle_beta   90.00
_cell.angle_gamma   90.00
#
_symmetry.space_group_name_H-M   'P 1'
#
loop_
_entity.id
_entity.type
_entity.pdbx_description
1 polymer ?
#
loop_
_entity_poly.entity_id
_entity_poly.type
_entity_poly.pdbx_seq_one_letter_code
_entity_poly.pdbx_strand_id
1 'polypeptide(L)'
;PGGRILLQMGGRGNAAGVVDAVAPLIREPEWREWFGGFSFPYGFHGPDEYRVWLAEAGFAEADARLIPKDMVHDGPEGLAGWVRTTWLPYIERVPDHLRERFIHEIVRRYLDVCPPDPGGRTHVAMMRLEVRAVRK
;
A
#
# COMPACT_ATOMS: atom_id res chain seq x y z
N PRO A 1 -6.21 -30.08 13.38
CA PRO A 1 -6.13 -30.75 12.09
C PRO A 1 -7.36 -30.42 11.22
N GLY A 2 -7.16 -30.23 9.88
CA GLY A 2 -8.22 -29.92 8.93
C GLY A 2 -8.78 -28.49 8.93
N GLY A 3 -8.34 -27.63 9.84
CA GLY A 3 -8.70 -26.22 9.83
C GLY A 3 -8.20 -25.50 8.59
N ARG A 4 -9.00 -24.57 8.06
CA ARG A 4 -8.67 -23.82 6.83
C ARG A 4 -8.48 -22.35 7.13
N ILE A 5 -7.56 -21.71 6.42
CA ILE A 5 -7.38 -20.26 6.42
C ILE A 5 -7.55 -19.71 5.01
N LEU A 6 -8.09 -18.50 4.94
CA LEU A 6 -8.12 -17.66 3.76
C LEU A 6 -7.68 -16.25 4.19
N LEU A 7 -6.60 -15.77 3.58
CA LEU A 7 -6.08 -14.42 3.84
C LEU A 7 -6.11 -13.61 2.55
N GLN A 8 -6.48 -12.34 2.67
CA GLN A 8 -6.38 -11.36 1.58
C GLN A 8 -5.75 -10.08 2.12
N MET A 9 -4.70 -9.62 1.48
CA MET A 9 -3.95 -8.43 1.92
C MET A 9 -3.19 -7.80 0.77
N GLY A 10 -2.57 -6.63 1.00
CA GLY A 10 -1.59 -6.07 0.08
C GLY A 10 -0.37 -6.99 -0.01
N GLY A 11 0.01 -7.36 -1.23
CA GLY A 11 1.20 -8.15 -1.49
C GLY A 11 2.34 -7.35 -2.10
N ARG A 12 3.40 -8.03 -2.49
CA ARG A 12 4.59 -7.42 -3.12
C ARG A 12 4.19 -6.59 -4.32
N GLY A 13 4.62 -5.33 -4.34
CA GLY A 13 4.27 -4.36 -5.38
C GLY A 13 2.94 -3.62 -5.16
N ASN A 14 2.25 -3.85 -4.03
CA ASN A 14 1.00 -3.16 -3.73
C ASN A 14 1.21 -1.65 -3.61
N ALA A 15 0.43 -0.86 -4.34
CA ALA A 15 0.50 0.60 -4.40
C ALA A 15 1.92 1.16 -4.65
N ALA A 16 2.74 0.42 -5.40
CA ALA A 16 4.15 0.77 -5.63
C ALA A 16 4.33 2.20 -6.16
N GLY A 17 3.47 2.66 -7.07
CA GLY A 17 3.54 4.02 -7.60
C GLY A 17 3.34 5.11 -6.54
N VAL A 18 2.50 4.85 -5.54
CA VAL A 18 2.32 5.80 -4.42
C VAL A 18 3.52 5.75 -3.48
N VAL A 19 4.04 4.56 -3.17
CA VAL A 19 5.28 4.39 -2.39
C VAL A 19 6.44 5.15 -3.05
N ASP A 20 6.59 5.00 -4.36
CA ASP A 20 7.65 5.66 -5.14
C ASP A 20 7.48 7.19 -5.17
N ALA A 21 6.26 7.69 -5.17
CA ALA A 21 5.99 9.14 -5.08
C ALA A 21 6.31 9.72 -3.71
N VAL A 22 6.03 8.98 -2.64
CA VAL A 22 6.24 9.43 -1.25
C VAL A 22 7.70 9.33 -0.81
N ALA A 23 8.43 8.33 -1.28
CA ALA A 23 9.80 8.06 -0.84
C ALA A 23 10.77 9.24 -1.01
N PRO A 24 10.81 9.97 -2.13
CA PRO A 24 11.60 11.20 -2.25
C PRO A 24 11.01 12.36 -1.46
N LEU A 25 9.69 12.50 -1.40
CA LEU A 25 8.99 13.59 -0.72
C LEU A 25 9.40 13.71 0.75
N ILE A 26 9.40 12.61 1.49
CA ILE A 26 9.73 12.61 2.93
C ILE A 26 11.20 12.93 3.23
N ARG A 27 12.06 12.99 2.21
CA ARG A 27 13.48 13.35 2.34
C ARG A 27 13.75 14.82 2.04
N GLU A 28 12.79 15.53 1.50
CA GLU A 28 12.93 16.93 1.18
C GLU A 28 13.07 17.81 2.43
N PRO A 29 13.78 18.94 2.33
CA PRO A 29 14.03 19.84 3.46
C PRO A 29 12.77 20.22 4.23
N GLU A 30 11.65 20.34 3.52
CA GLU A 30 10.36 20.73 4.08
C GLU A 30 9.73 19.65 4.97
N TRP A 31 9.96 18.35 4.66
CA TRP A 31 9.27 17.24 5.32
C TRP A 31 10.18 16.36 6.16
N ARG A 32 11.47 16.31 5.86
CA ARG A 32 12.42 15.34 6.43
C ARG A 32 12.53 15.36 7.95
N GLU A 33 12.25 16.49 8.59
CA GLU A 33 12.38 16.60 10.05
C GLU A 33 11.39 15.67 10.79
N TRP A 34 10.20 15.41 10.21
CA TRP A 34 9.20 14.51 10.80
C TRP A 34 9.44 13.03 10.45
N PHE A 35 10.34 12.75 9.51
CA PHE A 35 10.61 11.39 9.05
C PHE A 35 11.96 10.82 9.49
N GLY A 36 12.61 11.43 10.48
CA GLY A 36 13.83 10.88 11.07
C GLY A 36 13.60 9.48 11.64
N GLY A 37 14.39 8.50 11.19
CA GLY A 37 14.24 7.09 11.58
C GLY A 37 12.98 6.39 11.06
N PHE A 38 12.25 7.00 10.13
CA PHE A 38 11.07 6.37 9.53
C PHE A 38 11.47 5.19 8.64
N SER A 39 10.80 4.06 8.85
CA SER A 39 10.83 2.92 7.94
C SER A 39 9.41 2.61 7.50
N PHE A 40 9.26 2.20 6.25
CA PHE A 40 7.95 1.81 5.70
C PHE A 40 7.37 0.62 6.49
N PRO A 41 6.21 0.79 7.14
CA PRO A 41 5.75 -0.18 8.14
C PRO A 41 4.98 -1.37 7.54
N TYR A 42 4.56 -1.28 6.27
CA TYR A 42 3.77 -2.35 5.66
C TYR A 42 4.67 -3.42 5.05
N GLY A 43 4.52 -4.66 5.49
CA GLY A 43 5.18 -5.83 4.91
C GLY A 43 4.42 -6.34 3.70
N PHE A 44 4.66 -5.79 2.53
CA PHE A 44 4.08 -6.30 1.29
C PHE A 44 4.88 -7.52 0.81
N HIS A 45 4.57 -8.68 1.37
CA HIS A 45 5.25 -9.93 1.08
C HIS A 45 4.69 -10.64 -0.17
N GLY A 46 5.46 -11.58 -0.70
CA GLY A 46 5.07 -12.37 -1.85
C GLY A 46 4.59 -13.79 -1.49
N PRO A 47 4.13 -14.53 -2.50
CA PRO A 47 3.64 -15.90 -2.33
C PRO A 47 4.68 -16.86 -1.75
N ASP A 48 5.95 -16.67 -2.10
CA ASP A 48 7.03 -17.58 -1.72
C ASP A 48 7.29 -17.53 -0.22
N GLU A 49 7.31 -16.33 0.37
CA GLU A 49 7.46 -16.12 1.80
C GLU A 49 6.30 -16.76 2.57
N TYR A 50 5.07 -16.55 2.11
CA TYR A 50 3.90 -17.14 2.76
C TYR A 50 3.88 -18.66 2.68
N ARG A 51 4.33 -19.28 1.59
CA ARG A 51 4.44 -20.74 1.50
C ARG A 51 5.42 -21.30 2.53
N VAL A 52 6.56 -20.64 2.72
CA VAL A 52 7.55 -21.05 3.73
C VAL A 52 6.95 -20.92 5.13
N TRP A 53 6.41 -19.76 5.50
CA TRP A 53 5.85 -19.51 6.84
C TRP A 53 4.68 -20.45 7.16
N LEU A 54 3.84 -20.74 6.18
CA LEU A 54 2.72 -21.65 6.38
C LEU A 54 3.20 -23.10 6.58
N ALA A 55 4.21 -23.53 5.84
CA ALA A 55 4.79 -24.85 6.04
C ALA A 55 5.40 -24.99 7.44
N GLU A 56 6.15 -23.99 7.90
CA GLU A 56 6.74 -23.92 9.25
C GLU A 56 5.64 -23.89 10.34
N ALA A 57 4.52 -23.23 10.08
CA ALA A 57 3.37 -23.18 10.97
C ALA A 57 2.50 -24.45 10.94
N GLY A 58 2.89 -25.49 10.18
CA GLY A 58 2.19 -26.77 10.13
C GLY A 58 0.95 -26.77 9.22
N PHE A 59 0.91 -25.90 8.23
CA PHE A 59 -0.10 -25.95 7.17
C PHE A 59 0.41 -26.76 5.98
N ALA A 60 -0.49 -27.47 5.33
CA ALA A 60 -0.27 -28.13 4.05
C ALA A 60 -1.05 -27.42 2.94
N GLU A 61 -0.78 -27.79 1.71
CA GLU A 61 -1.54 -27.33 0.54
C GLU A 61 -1.71 -25.81 0.49
N ALA A 62 -0.63 -25.06 0.76
CA ALA A 62 -0.66 -23.61 0.68
C ALA A 62 -0.69 -23.16 -0.78
N ASP A 63 -1.85 -22.60 -1.20
CA ASP A 63 -1.99 -21.83 -2.43
C ASP A 63 -1.84 -20.35 -2.08
N ALA A 64 -0.82 -19.73 -2.64
CA ALA A 64 -0.55 -18.30 -2.46
C ALA A 64 -0.25 -17.65 -3.80
N ARG A 65 -0.95 -16.56 -4.12
CA ARG A 65 -0.83 -15.88 -5.41
C ARG A 65 -1.03 -14.38 -5.31
N LEU A 66 -0.35 -13.64 -6.19
CA LEU A 66 -0.55 -12.21 -6.37
C LEU A 66 -1.61 -11.99 -7.46
N ILE A 67 -2.56 -11.11 -7.18
CA ILE A 67 -3.65 -10.77 -8.08
C ILE A 67 -3.62 -9.24 -8.30
N PRO A 68 -3.27 -8.80 -9.53
CA PRO A 68 -3.34 -7.38 -9.88
C PRO A 68 -4.76 -6.85 -9.72
N LYS A 69 -4.87 -5.64 -9.16
CA LYS A 69 -6.11 -4.89 -9.00
C LYS A 69 -5.90 -3.45 -9.40
N ASP A 70 -6.93 -2.85 -9.91
CA ASP A 70 -6.99 -1.41 -10.17
C ASP A 70 -7.95 -0.78 -9.17
N MET A 71 -7.46 0.13 -8.36
CA MET A 71 -8.28 0.89 -7.43
C MET A 71 -8.59 2.25 -8.05
N VAL A 72 -9.86 2.48 -8.32
CA VAL A 72 -10.35 3.68 -9.00
C VAL A 72 -10.97 4.63 -7.99
N HIS A 73 -10.64 5.91 -8.09
CA HIS A 73 -11.19 6.99 -7.27
C HIS A 73 -11.81 8.08 -8.12
N ASP A 74 -12.76 8.81 -7.55
CA ASP A 74 -13.39 9.97 -8.17
C ASP A 74 -12.45 11.18 -8.13
N GLY A 75 -11.56 11.25 -9.12
CA GLY A 75 -10.61 12.32 -9.28
C GLY A 75 -9.54 12.44 -8.19
N PRO A 76 -8.77 13.53 -8.20
CA PRO A 76 -7.71 13.78 -7.22
C PRO A 76 -8.20 13.81 -5.76
N GLU A 77 -9.40 14.35 -5.51
CA GLU A 77 -9.95 14.43 -4.17
C GLU A 77 -10.37 13.06 -3.62
N GLY A 78 -10.89 12.18 -4.45
CA GLY A 78 -11.14 10.78 -4.07
C GLY A 78 -9.86 10.05 -3.70
N LEU A 79 -8.79 10.27 -4.47
CA LEU A 79 -7.46 9.75 -4.16
C LEU A 79 -6.91 10.34 -2.84
N ALA A 80 -7.07 11.65 -2.62
CA ALA A 80 -6.68 12.29 -1.36
C ALA A 80 -7.42 11.71 -0.16
N GLY A 81 -8.71 11.42 -0.30
CA GLY A 81 -9.52 10.74 0.71
C GLY A 81 -8.97 9.36 1.07
N TRP A 82 -8.57 8.58 0.07
CA TRP A 82 -7.94 7.28 0.30
C TRP A 82 -6.57 7.42 0.99
N VAL A 83 -5.73 8.34 0.56
CA VAL A 83 -4.44 8.63 1.22
C VAL A 83 -4.66 9.00 2.68
N ARG A 84 -5.62 9.90 2.96
CA ARG A 84 -5.96 10.39 4.31
C ARG A 84 -6.33 9.27 5.28
N THR A 85 -7.00 8.22 4.80
CA THR A 85 -7.53 7.13 5.64
C THR A 85 -6.64 5.91 5.69
N THR A 86 -5.75 5.72 4.72
CA THR A 86 -4.97 4.49 4.58
C THR A 86 -3.48 4.67 4.87
N TRP A 87 -2.94 5.88 4.63
CA TRP A 87 -1.51 6.16 4.77
C TRP A 87 -1.16 6.79 6.12
N LEU A 88 -1.91 6.43 7.16
CA LEU A 88 -1.76 6.94 8.52
C LEU A 88 -0.33 6.92 9.05
N PRO A 89 0.52 5.89 8.83
CA PRO A 89 1.90 5.91 9.31
C PRO A 89 2.75 7.08 8.81
N TYR A 90 2.41 7.62 7.64
CA TYR A 90 3.04 8.84 7.11
C TYR A 90 2.36 10.10 7.66
N ILE A 91 1.03 10.14 7.60
CA ILE A 91 0.25 11.33 7.89
C ILE A 91 0.35 11.73 9.37
N GLU A 92 0.35 10.76 10.27
CA GLU A 92 0.44 10.98 11.72
C GLU A 92 1.80 11.54 12.16
N ARG A 93 2.83 11.42 11.33
CA ARG A 93 4.12 12.04 11.60
C ARG A 93 4.15 13.54 11.37
N VAL A 94 3.29 14.00 10.49
CA VAL A 94 3.22 15.41 10.12
C VAL A 94 2.29 16.16 11.08
N PRO A 95 2.64 17.37 11.56
CA PRO A 95 1.78 18.17 12.41
C PRO A 95 0.40 18.41 11.79
N ASP A 96 -0.64 18.44 12.61
CA ASP A 96 -2.05 18.50 12.17
C ASP A 96 -2.30 19.61 11.14
N HIS A 97 -1.74 20.79 11.37
CA HIS A 97 -1.93 21.96 10.49
C HIS A 97 -1.25 21.82 9.11
N LEU A 98 -0.36 20.82 8.92
CA LEU A 98 0.32 20.54 7.65
C LEU A 98 -0.20 19.27 6.96
N ARG A 99 -1.03 18.46 7.62
CA ARG A 99 -1.46 17.14 7.10
C ARG A 99 -2.15 17.24 5.76
N GLU A 100 -3.09 18.14 5.59
CA GLU A 100 -3.80 18.29 4.32
C GLU A 100 -2.85 18.72 3.19
N ARG A 101 -1.93 19.62 3.49
CA ARG A 101 -0.90 20.01 2.51
C ARG A 101 -0.01 18.83 2.12
N PHE A 102 0.39 18.02 3.08
CA PHE A 102 1.20 16.81 2.83
C PHE A 102 0.45 15.80 1.97
N ILE A 103 -0.83 15.55 2.27
CA ILE A 103 -1.70 14.66 1.48
C ILE A 103 -1.80 15.14 0.04
N HIS A 104 -2.10 16.41 -0.17
CA HIS A 104 -2.21 16.96 -1.53
C HIS A 104 -0.88 16.93 -2.28
N GLU A 105 0.25 17.09 -1.59
CA GLU A 105 1.57 16.96 -2.22
C GLU A 105 1.84 15.51 -2.66
N ILE A 106 1.46 14.50 -1.86
CA ILE A 106 1.52 13.09 -2.25
C ILE A 106 0.69 12.86 -3.53
N VAL A 107 -0.56 13.31 -3.51
CA VAL A 107 -1.48 13.14 -4.65
C VAL A 107 -0.94 13.82 -5.90
N ARG A 108 -0.48 15.06 -5.79
CA ARG A 108 0.09 15.80 -6.92
C ARG A 108 1.25 15.03 -7.56
N ARG A 109 2.23 14.58 -6.76
CA ARG A 109 3.40 13.84 -7.26
C ARG A 109 3.02 12.51 -7.89
N TYR A 110 2.08 11.82 -7.29
CA TYR A 110 1.58 10.58 -7.88
C TYR A 110 0.93 10.83 -9.25
N LEU A 111 0.11 11.87 -9.36
CA LEU A 111 -0.60 12.21 -10.59
C LEU A 111 0.29 12.82 -11.68
N ASP A 112 1.47 13.35 -11.33
CA ASP A 112 2.48 13.76 -12.31
C ASP A 112 2.99 12.55 -13.12
N VAL A 113 2.99 11.35 -12.53
CA VAL A 113 3.42 10.09 -13.16
C VAL A 113 2.25 9.27 -13.69
N CYS A 114 1.15 9.24 -12.95
CA CYS A 114 -0.08 8.51 -13.26
C CYS A 114 -1.26 9.47 -13.36
N PRO A 115 -1.39 10.24 -14.44
CA PRO A 115 -2.46 11.25 -14.58
C PRO A 115 -3.84 10.60 -14.60
N PRO A 116 -4.90 11.35 -14.26
CA PRO A 116 -6.28 10.87 -14.37
C PRO A 116 -6.61 10.37 -15.77
N ASP A 117 -7.55 9.44 -15.85
CA ASP A 117 -8.08 8.98 -17.14
C ASP A 117 -8.88 10.09 -17.85
N PRO A 118 -9.27 9.90 -19.13
CA PRO A 118 -10.07 10.89 -19.87
C PRO A 118 -11.41 11.23 -19.20
N GLY A 119 -11.92 10.37 -18.33
CA GLY A 119 -13.12 10.61 -17.52
C GLY A 119 -12.84 11.35 -16.21
N GLY A 120 -11.58 11.72 -15.94
CA GLY A 120 -11.17 12.44 -14.74
C GLY A 120 -10.99 11.56 -13.49
N ARG A 121 -11.07 10.23 -13.61
CA ARG A 121 -10.86 9.29 -12.51
C ARG A 121 -9.37 9.01 -12.31
N THR A 122 -8.98 8.78 -11.08
CA THR A 122 -7.60 8.39 -10.74
C THR A 122 -7.51 6.88 -10.46
N HIS A 123 -6.41 6.28 -10.85
CA HIS A 123 -6.18 4.85 -10.75
C HIS A 123 -4.94 4.56 -9.91
N VAL A 124 -5.01 3.60 -9.01
CA VAL A 124 -3.86 3.09 -8.26
C VAL A 124 -3.71 1.60 -8.53
N ALA A 125 -2.58 1.22 -9.14
CA ALA A 125 -2.25 -0.17 -9.33
C ALA A 125 -1.98 -0.84 -7.97
N MET A 126 -2.82 -1.80 -7.63
CA MET A 126 -2.76 -2.56 -6.39
C MET A 126 -2.34 -4.00 -6.68
N MET A 127 -1.73 -4.65 -5.69
CA MET A 127 -1.40 -6.05 -5.77
C MET A 127 -1.98 -6.76 -4.55
N ARG A 128 -3.04 -7.56 -4.76
CA ARG A 128 -3.62 -8.38 -3.69
C ARG A 128 -2.88 -9.69 -3.58
N LEU A 129 -2.38 -10.00 -2.40
CA LEU A 129 -1.94 -11.35 -2.05
C LEU A 129 -3.13 -12.13 -1.48
N GLU A 130 -3.47 -13.24 -2.12
CA GLU A 130 -4.46 -14.19 -1.63
C GLU A 130 -3.77 -15.48 -1.24
N VAL A 131 -4.09 -15.97 -0.05
CA VAL A 131 -3.48 -17.17 0.53
C VAL A 131 -4.58 -18.09 1.04
N ARG A 132 -4.50 -19.37 0.67
CA ARG A 132 -5.37 -20.45 1.19
C ARG A 132 -4.49 -21.57 1.71
N ALA A 133 -4.81 -22.12 2.85
CA ALA A 133 -4.08 -23.26 3.38
C ALA A 133 -4.94 -24.11 4.31
N VAL A 134 -4.56 -25.38 4.47
CA VAL A 134 -5.20 -26.37 5.34
C VAL A 134 -4.21 -26.80 6.40
N ARG A 135 -4.61 -26.83 7.67
CA ARG A 135 -3.77 -27.31 8.76
C ARG A 135 -3.66 -28.83 8.73
N LYS A 136 -2.43 -29.34 8.85
CA LYS A 136 -2.13 -30.77 9.03
C LYS A 136 -2.72 -31.34 10.30
#